data_d0df9b3db9d6563cdaf636b7e6f2fa1f
#
_entry.id   d0df9b3db9d6563cdaf636b7e6f2fa1f
#
_cell.length_a   1.000
_cell.length_b   1.000
_cell.length_c   1.000
_cell.angle_alpha   90.00
_cell.angle_beta   90.00
_cell.angle_gamma   90.00
#
_symmetry.space_group_name_H-M   'P 1'
#
loop_
_entity.id
_entity.type
_entity.pdbx_description
1 polymer ?
#
loop_
_entity_poly.entity_id
_entity_poly.type
_entity_poly.pdbx_seq_one_letter_code
_entity_poly.pdbx_strand_id
1 'polypeptide(L)'
;KEGFKVYDSFVDVNKKMYDAQVQELDFASPTAKDVINQWCAEQTNNCIKEVIQRIPEDARMYLINALYFKGIWKSQFQKSDTRQENFTNSDGTEQKVNMMNQTETFNYAQNSAFSIAELPYGNEAFSMVLLLPAVDKTLDESLSELTYENWKEWNTALSGRQLQVKLPRFKVEYNKMLIEDMVAMGMKDAFDGYKADFSKMSAAELYIGLLQQFTYVNVDEEGTEAAAVTVGGMFETSVGPSTPISFYVDRPFAFVIKEKSTGAILFMGKITKL
;
A
#
# COMPACT_ATOMS: atom_id res chain seq x y z
N LYS A 1 -11.11 -23.32 -13.03
CA LYS A 1 -11.35 -23.84 -14.38
C LYS A 1 -12.58 -24.71 -14.37
N GLU A 2 -13.47 -24.57 -15.34
CA GLU A 2 -14.64 -25.43 -15.52
C GLU A 2 -14.23 -26.90 -15.58
N GLY A 3 -14.99 -27.77 -14.88
CA GLY A 3 -14.68 -29.20 -14.75
C GLY A 3 -13.51 -29.54 -13.84
N PHE A 4 -12.81 -28.55 -13.26
CA PHE A 4 -11.78 -28.79 -12.24
C PHE A 4 -12.42 -28.81 -10.85
N LYS A 5 -12.36 -29.96 -10.17
CA LYS A 5 -13.04 -30.16 -8.89
C LYS A 5 -12.16 -29.68 -7.72
N VAL A 6 -12.66 -28.69 -7.01
CA VAL A 6 -12.14 -28.25 -5.72
C VAL A 6 -13.05 -28.79 -4.62
N TYR A 7 -12.51 -29.16 -3.46
CA TYR A 7 -13.31 -29.69 -2.35
C TYR A 7 -14.21 -28.59 -1.75
N ASP A 8 -15.47 -28.91 -1.49
CA ASP A 8 -16.44 -28.00 -0.91
C ASP A 8 -15.94 -27.44 0.44
N SER A 9 -15.28 -28.27 1.25
CA SER A 9 -14.69 -27.85 2.53
C SER A 9 -13.64 -26.74 2.36
N PHE A 10 -12.85 -26.76 1.28
CA PHE A 10 -11.90 -25.69 0.99
C PHE A 10 -12.63 -24.41 0.55
N VAL A 11 -13.63 -24.55 -0.32
CA VAL A 11 -14.44 -23.43 -0.79
C VAL A 11 -15.15 -22.74 0.37
N ASP A 12 -15.78 -23.53 1.26
CA ASP A 12 -16.55 -23.03 2.40
C ASP A 12 -15.68 -22.28 3.41
N VAL A 13 -14.50 -22.80 3.71
CA VAL A 13 -13.54 -22.14 4.60
C VAL A 13 -13.11 -20.79 4.00
N ASN A 14 -12.77 -20.75 2.72
CA ASN A 14 -12.33 -19.52 2.07
C ASN A 14 -13.45 -18.47 2.00
N LYS A 15 -14.66 -18.87 1.67
CA LYS A 15 -15.84 -17.98 1.70
C LYS A 15 -16.11 -17.43 3.10
N LYS A 16 -16.07 -18.30 4.13
CA LYS A 16 -16.41 -17.92 5.51
C LYS A 16 -15.34 -17.07 6.20
N MET A 17 -14.07 -17.39 5.96
CA MET A 17 -12.95 -16.76 6.70
C MET A 17 -12.33 -15.58 5.97
N TYR A 18 -12.41 -15.56 4.64
CA TYR A 18 -11.75 -14.56 3.79
C TYR A 18 -12.71 -13.82 2.86
N ASP A 19 -14.02 -14.07 2.97
CA ASP A 19 -15.04 -13.52 2.06
C ASP A 19 -14.69 -13.75 0.57
N ALA A 20 -14.03 -14.89 0.30
CA ALA A 20 -13.51 -15.18 -1.02
C ALA A 20 -14.63 -15.47 -2.02
N GLN A 21 -14.60 -14.82 -3.16
CA GLN A 21 -15.44 -15.15 -4.29
C GLN A 21 -14.83 -16.33 -5.06
N VAL A 22 -15.56 -17.42 -5.19
CA VAL A 22 -15.13 -18.61 -5.93
C VAL A 22 -16.05 -18.79 -7.14
N GLN A 23 -15.46 -18.80 -8.34
CA GLN A 23 -16.17 -18.89 -9.60
C GLN A 23 -15.50 -19.92 -10.52
N GLU A 24 -16.32 -20.71 -11.22
CA GLU A 24 -15.85 -21.57 -12.30
C GLU A 24 -15.86 -20.79 -13.63
N LEU A 25 -14.79 -20.94 -14.42
CA LEU A 25 -14.63 -20.33 -15.73
C LEU A 25 -14.10 -21.36 -16.73
N ASP A 26 -14.64 -21.32 -17.93
CA ASP A 26 -14.04 -22.02 -19.07
C ASP A 26 -12.76 -21.29 -19.52
N PHE A 27 -11.60 -21.81 -19.12
CA PHE A 27 -10.30 -21.22 -19.44
C PHE A 27 -9.92 -21.36 -20.92
N ALA A 28 -10.65 -22.17 -21.70
CA ALA A 28 -10.47 -22.23 -23.15
C ALA A 28 -11.25 -21.10 -23.87
N SER A 29 -12.18 -20.46 -23.19
CA SER A 29 -12.91 -19.32 -23.75
C SER A 29 -11.98 -18.13 -23.95
N PRO A 30 -12.00 -17.46 -25.11
CA PRO A 30 -11.19 -16.26 -25.38
C PRO A 30 -11.54 -15.09 -24.44
N THR A 31 -12.72 -15.11 -23.79
CA THR A 31 -13.19 -14.06 -22.86
C THR A 31 -12.87 -14.37 -21.41
N ALA A 32 -12.34 -15.53 -21.06
CA ALA A 32 -12.06 -15.91 -19.66
C ALA A 32 -11.13 -14.94 -18.96
N LYS A 33 -10.08 -14.47 -19.64
CA LYS A 33 -9.17 -13.45 -19.10
C LYS A 33 -9.89 -12.12 -18.80
N ASP A 34 -10.85 -11.75 -19.65
CA ASP A 34 -11.56 -10.47 -19.52
C ASP A 34 -12.50 -10.51 -18.30
N VAL A 35 -13.12 -11.65 -18.00
CA VAL A 35 -13.92 -11.86 -16.77
C VAL A 35 -13.04 -11.67 -15.53
N ILE A 36 -11.83 -12.22 -15.52
CA ILE A 36 -10.89 -12.08 -14.40
C ILE A 36 -10.45 -10.62 -14.25
N ASN A 37 -10.05 -9.97 -15.34
CA ASN A 37 -9.63 -8.59 -15.35
C ASN A 37 -10.75 -7.64 -14.94
N GLN A 38 -11.98 -7.90 -15.40
CA GLN A 38 -13.16 -7.13 -15.01
C GLN A 38 -13.43 -7.23 -13.50
N TRP A 39 -13.34 -8.44 -12.93
CA TRP A 39 -13.48 -8.62 -11.47
C TRP A 39 -12.43 -7.79 -10.71
N CYS A 40 -11.17 -7.82 -11.12
CA CYS A 40 -10.13 -7.00 -10.48
C CYS A 40 -10.42 -5.50 -10.59
N ALA A 41 -10.87 -5.05 -11.75
CA ALA A 41 -11.27 -3.65 -11.96
C ALA A 41 -12.41 -3.25 -11.02
N GLU A 42 -13.43 -4.08 -10.89
CA GLU A 42 -14.58 -3.84 -10.00
C GLU A 42 -14.16 -3.79 -8.53
N GLN A 43 -13.30 -4.72 -8.07
CA GLN A 43 -12.81 -4.75 -6.68
C GLN A 43 -11.87 -3.60 -6.34
N THR A 44 -11.29 -2.94 -7.35
CA THR A 44 -10.31 -1.85 -7.16
C THR A 44 -10.78 -0.51 -7.70
N ASN A 45 -12.09 -0.31 -7.83
CA ASN A 45 -12.68 0.94 -8.35
C ASN A 45 -12.06 1.37 -9.70
N ASN A 46 -11.83 0.42 -10.60
CA ASN A 46 -11.18 0.58 -11.91
C ASN A 46 -9.70 1.06 -11.87
N CYS A 47 -9.05 0.94 -10.73
CA CYS A 47 -7.64 1.31 -10.61
C CYS A 47 -6.70 0.23 -11.16
N ILE A 48 -7.05 -1.05 -11.00
CA ILE A 48 -6.30 -2.19 -11.54
C ILE A 48 -7.16 -2.87 -12.61
N LYS A 49 -6.87 -2.59 -13.88
CA LYS A 49 -7.72 -3.04 -15.00
C LYS A 49 -7.23 -4.32 -15.68
N GLU A 50 -5.95 -4.64 -15.59
CA GLU A 50 -5.36 -5.79 -16.25
C GLU A 50 -4.37 -6.50 -15.34
N VAL A 51 -4.75 -7.70 -14.90
CA VAL A 51 -3.92 -8.58 -14.06
C VAL A 51 -3.46 -9.82 -14.83
N ILE A 52 -4.19 -10.20 -15.87
CA ILE A 52 -3.90 -11.37 -16.71
C ILE A 52 -3.97 -10.97 -18.18
N GLN A 53 -2.88 -11.21 -18.91
CA GLN A 53 -2.82 -11.01 -20.35
C GLN A 53 -3.16 -12.28 -21.13
N ARG A 54 -2.81 -13.44 -20.55
CA ARG A 54 -3.02 -14.76 -21.15
C ARG A 54 -3.26 -15.81 -20.06
N ILE A 55 -4.13 -16.77 -20.34
CA ILE A 55 -4.32 -17.98 -19.54
C ILE A 55 -3.57 -19.12 -20.19
N PRO A 56 -2.54 -19.71 -19.54
CA PRO A 56 -1.87 -20.92 -20.04
C PRO A 56 -2.84 -22.11 -20.10
N GLU A 57 -2.64 -23.02 -21.07
CA GLU A 57 -3.51 -24.18 -21.26
C GLU A 57 -3.51 -25.15 -20.09
N ASP A 58 -2.39 -25.27 -19.40
CA ASP A 58 -2.19 -26.09 -18.21
C ASP A 58 -2.71 -25.44 -16.91
N ALA A 59 -3.10 -24.16 -16.94
CA ALA A 59 -3.68 -23.49 -15.78
C ALA A 59 -4.94 -24.21 -15.29
N ARG A 60 -5.06 -24.39 -13.98
CA ARG A 60 -6.21 -25.02 -13.32
C ARG A 60 -7.00 -24.04 -12.46
N MET A 61 -6.30 -23.14 -11.79
CA MET A 61 -6.90 -22.14 -10.90
C MET A 61 -6.05 -20.90 -10.85
N TYR A 62 -6.70 -19.76 -10.64
CA TYR A 62 -6.08 -18.50 -10.25
C TYR A 62 -6.53 -18.13 -8.84
N LEU A 63 -5.58 -17.81 -7.99
CA LEU A 63 -5.80 -17.14 -6.70
C LEU A 63 -5.44 -15.68 -6.90
N ILE A 64 -6.42 -14.80 -6.79
CA ILE A 64 -6.25 -13.39 -7.06
C ILE A 64 -6.58 -12.61 -5.81
N ASN A 65 -5.67 -11.74 -5.41
CA ASN A 65 -5.89 -10.74 -4.39
C ASN A 65 -5.69 -9.36 -5.02
N ALA A 66 -6.75 -8.54 -4.98
CA ALA A 66 -6.71 -7.17 -5.44
C ALA A 66 -6.81 -6.25 -4.21
N LEU A 67 -5.71 -5.62 -3.85
CA LEU A 67 -5.64 -4.77 -2.67
C LEU A 67 -5.71 -3.29 -3.06
N TYR A 68 -6.75 -2.64 -2.57
CA TYR A 68 -7.06 -1.25 -2.78
C TYR A 68 -7.34 -0.57 -1.44
N PHE A 69 -6.72 0.57 -1.20
CA PHE A 69 -6.96 1.37 -0.01
C PHE A 69 -7.55 2.72 -0.38
N LYS A 70 -8.67 3.05 0.24
CA LYS A 70 -9.30 4.35 0.14
C LYS A 70 -9.47 4.93 1.53
N GLY A 71 -8.82 6.04 1.80
CA GLY A 71 -8.90 6.74 3.08
C GLY A 71 -8.88 8.24 2.90
N ILE A 72 -9.85 8.94 3.50
CA ILE A 72 -9.90 10.40 3.54
C ILE A 72 -9.03 10.86 4.70
N TRP A 73 -8.16 11.85 4.52
CA TRP A 73 -7.40 12.43 5.63
C TRP A 73 -8.33 12.93 6.73
N LYS A 74 -7.98 12.73 7.98
CA LYS A 74 -8.67 13.37 9.10
C LYS A 74 -8.58 14.89 8.99
N SER A 75 -7.39 15.40 8.66
CA SER A 75 -7.14 16.81 8.32
C SER A 75 -6.72 16.86 6.85
N GLN A 76 -7.64 17.29 5.99
CA GLN A 76 -7.42 17.38 4.54
C GLN A 76 -6.52 18.57 4.20
N PHE A 77 -5.68 18.40 3.18
CA PHE A 77 -4.97 19.52 2.59
C PHE A 77 -5.93 20.40 1.78
N GLN A 78 -5.73 21.71 1.81
CA GLN A 78 -6.50 22.62 0.98
C GLN A 78 -5.89 22.66 -0.43
N LYS A 79 -6.71 22.44 -1.47
CA LYS A 79 -6.26 22.52 -2.87
C LYS A 79 -5.68 23.91 -3.21
N SER A 80 -6.20 24.96 -2.56
CA SER A 80 -5.68 26.33 -2.69
C SER A 80 -4.24 26.50 -2.21
N ASP A 81 -3.74 25.63 -1.33
CA ASP A 81 -2.42 25.72 -0.71
C ASP A 81 -1.41 24.79 -1.37
N THR A 82 -1.85 23.98 -2.34
CA THR A 82 -0.97 23.19 -3.20
C THR A 82 -0.24 24.09 -4.21
N ARG A 83 1.07 23.95 -4.29
CA ARG A 83 1.94 24.74 -5.19
C ARG A 83 2.88 23.82 -5.97
N GLN A 84 3.36 24.33 -7.10
CA GLN A 84 4.45 23.70 -7.85
C GLN A 84 5.78 23.98 -7.13
N GLU A 85 6.36 22.94 -6.51
CA GLU A 85 7.65 23.02 -5.84
C GLU A 85 8.62 21.96 -6.39
N ASN A 86 9.92 22.10 -6.09
CA ASN A 86 10.91 21.11 -6.51
C ASN A 86 10.86 19.88 -5.62
N PHE A 87 11.00 18.72 -6.22
CA PHE A 87 11.34 17.47 -5.58
C PHE A 87 12.67 16.96 -6.14
N THR A 88 13.60 16.65 -5.27
CA THR A 88 14.90 16.11 -5.65
C THR A 88 14.83 14.59 -5.73
N ASN A 89 14.96 14.02 -6.92
CA ASN A 89 14.95 12.57 -7.14
C ASN A 89 16.22 11.90 -6.60
N SER A 90 16.22 10.57 -6.45
CA SER A 90 17.37 9.81 -5.97
C SER A 90 18.62 9.90 -6.88
N ASP A 91 18.43 10.23 -8.16
CA ASP A 91 19.50 10.47 -9.13
C ASP A 91 20.04 11.92 -9.10
N GLY A 92 19.54 12.74 -8.17
CA GLY A 92 19.91 14.15 -8.02
C GLY A 92 19.21 15.10 -8.99
N THR A 93 18.35 14.60 -9.86
CA THR A 93 17.55 15.46 -10.75
C THR A 93 16.41 16.13 -9.98
N GLU A 94 16.09 17.37 -10.33
CA GLU A 94 14.95 18.09 -9.78
C GLU A 94 13.73 17.98 -10.71
N GLN A 95 12.56 17.83 -10.10
CA GLN A 95 11.30 17.78 -10.81
C GLN A 95 10.27 18.67 -10.12
N LYS A 96 9.43 19.37 -10.91
CA LYS A 96 8.29 20.12 -10.39
C LYS A 96 7.13 19.18 -10.09
N VAL A 97 6.67 19.25 -8.86
CA VAL A 97 5.56 18.42 -8.35
C VAL A 97 4.47 19.29 -7.73
N ASN A 98 3.26 18.77 -7.66
CA ASN A 98 2.19 19.40 -6.90
C ASN A 98 2.44 19.11 -5.40
N MET A 99 3.02 20.08 -4.70
CA MET A 99 3.33 20.01 -3.29
C MET A 99 2.15 20.51 -2.47
N MET A 100 1.46 19.62 -1.78
CA MET A 100 0.40 19.92 -0.81
C MET A 100 1.03 20.51 0.45
N ASN A 101 0.34 21.45 1.10
CA ASN A 101 0.84 22.10 2.31
C ASN A 101 -0.29 22.29 3.33
N GLN A 102 0.01 21.97 4.59
CA GLN A 102 -0.85 22.29 5.73
C GLN A 102 -0.04 22.41 7.02
N THR A 103 -0.61 23.11 8.00
CA THR A 103 -0.04 23.20 9.34
C THR A 103 -1.06 22.71 10.35
N GLU A 104 -0.78 21.55 10.97
CA GLU A 104 -1.67 20.87 11.90
C GLU A 104 -0.88 20.13 12.98
N THR A 105 -1.59 19.64 14.01
CA THR A 105 -1.00 18.76 15.01
C THR A 105 -1.02 17.33 14.53
N PHE A 106 0.17 16.78 14.29
CA PHE A 106 0.38 15.39 13.93
C PHE A 106 1.28 14.68 14.92
N ASN A 107 1.23 13.36 14.97
CA ASN A 107 2.21 12.57 15.68
C ASN A 107 3.55 12.64 14.96
N TYR A 108 4.59 12.98 15.68
CA TYR A 108 5.94 13.17 15.15
C TYR A 108 6.99 12.55 16.07
N ALA A 109 8.01 11.98 15.47
CA ALA A 109 9.24 11.55 16.10
C ALA A 109 10.43 11.86 15.20
N GLN A 110 11.63 11.95 15.78
CA GLN A 110 12.87 12.08 15.04
C GLN A 110 13.94 11.24 15.70
N ASN A 111 14.76 10.58 14.90
CA ASN A 111 15.93 9.81 15.32
C ASN A 111 17.10 10.01 14.35
N SER A 112 18.16 9.22 14.48
CA SER A 112 19.35 9.30 13.61
C SER A 112 19.09 8.85 12.15
N ALA A 113 18.01 8.10 11.89
CA ALA A 113 17.68 7.59 10.57
C ALA A 113 16.62 8.44 9.87
N PHE A 114 15.57 8.85 10.61
CA PHE A 114 14.38 9.45 10.02
C PHE A 114 13.81 10.60 10.87
N SER A 115 13.22 11.57 10.17
CA SER A 115 12.09 12.34 10.67
C SER A 115 10.81 11.58 10.30
N ILE A 116 9.89 11.38 11.25
CA ILE A 116 8.72 10.51 11.10
C ILE A 116 7.48 11.33 11.41
N ALA A 117 6.49 11.33 10.49
CA ALA A 117 5.20 11.95 10.71
C ALA A 117 4.08 10.94 10.46
N GLU A 118 3.09 10.88 11.34
CA GLU A 118 1.91 10.04 11.22
C GLU A 118 0.68 10.90 10.91
N LEU A 119 0.10 10.72 9.72
CA LEU A 119 -1.09 11.41 9.23
C LEU A 119 -2.29 10.45 9.32
N PRO A 120 -3.26 10.71 10.19
CA PRO A 120 -4.42 9.85 10.37
C PRO A 120 -5.44 10.01 9.25
N TYR A 121 -6.12 8.90 8.93
CA TYR A 121 -7.30 8.89 8.07
C TYR A 121 -8.59 8.94 8.90
N GLY A 122 -9.60 9.63 8.42
CA GLY A 122 -10.98 9.63 8.89
C GLY A 122 -11.15 9.59 10.41
N ASN A 123 -11.62 8.46 10.91
CA ASN A 123 -11.82 8.19 12.34
C ASN A 123 -10.56 7.73 13.10
N GLU A 124 -9.39 7.85 12.50
CA GLU A 124 -8.08 7.47 13.05
C GLU A 124 -7.85 5.95 13.22
N ALA A 125 -8.71 5.09 12.66
CA ALA A 125 -8.45 3.65 12.68
C ALA A 125 -7.23 3.29 11.81
N PHE A 126 -6.96 4.08 10.77
CA PHE A 126 -5.83 3.94 9.88
C PHE A 126 -4.99 5.22 9.83
N SER A 127 -3.72 5.07 9.52
CA SER A 127 -2.81 6.20 9.32
C SER A 127 -1.77 5.90 8.25
N MET A 128 -1.28 6.98 7.61
CA MET A 128 -0.04 6.95 6.83
C MET A 128 1.11 7.44 7.70
N VAL A 129 2.13 6.64 7.84
CA VAL A 129 3.39 7.03 8.46
C VAL A 129 4.38 7.36 7.36
N LEU A 130 4.87 8.59 7.34
CA LEU A 130 5.89 9.08 6.43
C LEU A 130 7.26 8.97 7.10
N LEU A 131 8.23 8.38 6.41
CA LEU A 131 9.61 8.19 6.85
C LEU A 131 10.51 9.03 5.93
N LEU A 132 10.92 10.20 6.39
CA LEU A 132 11.80 11.11 5.66
C LEU A 132 13.23 10.93 6.17
N PRO A 133 14.20 10.51 5.33
CA PRO A 133 15.58 10.29 5.76
C PRO A 133 16.18 11.51 6.45
N ALA A 134 17.08 11.29 7.39
CA ALA A 134 17.92 12.36 7.95
C ALA A 134 18.70 13.08 6.82
N VAL A 135 18.98 14.36 7.02
CA VAL A 135 19.51 15.23 5.94
C VAL A 135 20.85 14.72 5.36
N ASP A 136 21.62 14.03 6.17
CA ASP A 136 22.94 13.48 5.85
C ASP A 136 22.92 12.04 5.34
N LYS A 137 21.71 11.45 5.16
CA LYS A 137 21.52 10.05 4.74
C LYS A 137 20.68 9.94 3.49
N THR A 138 20.98 8.94 2.69
CA THR A 138 20.10 8.47 1.62
C THR A 138 18.93 7.68 2.21
N LEU A 139 17.86 7.50 1.40
CA LEU A 139 16.72 6.68 1.81
C LEU A 139 17.14 5.22 2.08
N ASP A 140 17.99 4.64 1.23
CA ASP A 140 18.40 3.23 1.38
C ASP A 140 19.29 3.02 2.63
N GLU A 141 20.19 3.96 2.95
CA GLU A 141 20.96 3.94 4.21
C GLU A 141 20.03 4.00 5.42
N SER A 142 19.04 4.89 5.42
CA SER A 142 18.06 5.00 6.51
C SER A 142 17.18 3.76 6.63
N LEU A 143 16.74 3.19 5.48
CA LEU A 143 15.91 1.96 5.47
C LEU A 143 16.69 0.74 5.97
N SER A 144 18.04 0.72 5.91
CA SER A 144 18.82 -0.39 6.48
C SER A 144 18.67 -0.50 8.00
N GLU A 145 18.25 0.58 8.67
CA GLU A 145 17.97 0.60 10.11
C GLU A 145 16.51 0.16 10.42
N LEU A 146 15.66 -0.07 9.41
CA LEU A 146 14.26 -0.47 9.60
C LEU A 146 14.17 -1.96 9.96
N THR A 147 14.34 -2.28 11.24
CA THR A 147 14.05 -3.59 11.84
C THR A 147 12.68 -3.58 12.51
N TYR A 148 12.18 -4.75 12.90
CA TYR A 148 10.93 -4.84 13.67
C TYR A 148 11.03 -4.11 15.01
N GLU A 149 12.15 -4.26 15.70
CA GLU A 149 12.43 -3.62 17.00
C GLU A 149 12.45 -2.09 16.87
N ASN A 150 13.20 -1.58 15.90
CA ASN A 150 13.27 -0.14 15.63
C ASN A 150 11.91 0.42 15.20
N TRP A 151 11.18 -0.28 14.35
CA TRP A 151 9.83 0.11 13.96
C TRP A 151 8.89 0.26 15.16
N LYS A 152 8.94 -0.69 16.10
CA LYS A 152 8.15 -0.64 17.32
C LYS A 152 8.55 0.53 18.22
N GLU A 153 9.84 0.75 18.42
CA GLU A 153 10.38 1.87 19.19
C GLU A 153 9.95 3.21 18.58
N TRP A 154 10.12 3.38 17.28
CA TRP A 154 9.77 4.61 16.57
C TRP A 154 8.27 4.93 16.65
N ASN A 155 7.41 3.93 16.53
CA ASN A 155 5.96 4.12 16.71
C ASN A 155 5.61 4.51 18.15
N THR A 156 6.32 4.00 19.15
CA THR A 156 6.11 4.36 20.57
C THR A 156 6.57 5.79 20.86
N ALA A 157 7.60 6.27 20.18
CA ALA A 157 8.14 7.61 20.33
C ALA A 157 7.28 8.71 19.67
N LEU A 158 6.32 8.35 18.83
CA LEU A 158 5.41 9.30 18.18
C LEU A 158 4.60 10.09 19.21
N SER A 159 4.63 11.40 19.09
CA SER A 159 3.89 12.32 19.99
C SER A 159 3.36 13.52 19.24
N GLY A 160 2.23 14.06 19.70
CA GLY A 160 1.58 15.23 19.06
C GLY A 160 2.51 16.44 19.01
N ARG A 161 2.76 16.95 17.81
CA ARG A 161 3.55 18.16 17.53
C ARG A 161 2.88 18.99 16.46
N GLN A 162 2.99 20.31 16.55
CA GLN A 162 2.56 21.19 15.47
C GLN A 162 3.59 21.10 14.33
N LEU A 163 3.15 20.58 13.16
CA LEU A 163 3.97 20.40 11.97
C LEU A 163 3.45 21.28 10.84
N GLN A 164 4.36 21.91 10.12
CA GLN A 164 4.11 22.35 8.75
C GLN A 164 4.51 21.19 7.83
N VAL A 165 3.52 20.47 7.31
CA VAL A 165 3.73 19.34 6.42
C VAL A 165 3.66 19.79 4.98
N LYS A 166 4.70 19.50 4.20
CA LYS A 166 4.68 19.54 2.74
C LYS A 166 4.81 18.12 2.21
N LEU A 167 3.82 17.67 1.46
CA LEU A 167 3.75 16.32 0.89
C LEU A 167 3.41 16.42 -0.59
N PRO A 168 4.23 15.85 -1.51
CA PRO A 168 3.88 15.84 -2.92
C PRO A 168 2.65 14.96 -3.15
N ARG A 169 1.79 15.31 -4.12
CA ARG A 169 0.88 14.32 -4.68
C ARG A 169 1.71 13.23 -5.33
N PHE A 170 1.35 11.97 -5.10
CA PHE A 170 2.01 10.85 -5.76
C PHE A 170 1.06 9.71 -6.05
N LYS A 171 1.39 8.97 -7.10
CA LYS A 171 0.68 7.77 -7.51
C LYS A 171 1.67 6.64 -7.69
N VAL A 172 1.37 5.48 -7.13
CA VAL A 172 2.15 4.26 -7.30
C VAL A 172 1.27 3.19 -7.90
N GLU A 173 1.68 2.67 -9.02
CA GLU A 173 1.18 1.43 -9.60
C GLU A 173 2.31 0.41 -9.54
N TYR A 174 2.12 -0.68 -8.82
CA TYR A 174 3.16 -1.67 -8.60
C TYR A 174 2.65 -3.05 -8.94
N ASN A 175 3.46 -3.77 -9.70
CA ASN A 175 3.19 -5.13 -10.13
C ASN A 175 4.46 -5.94 -10.00
N LYS A 176 4.43 -7.03 -9.23
CA LYS A 176 5.58 -7.89 -8.99
C LYS A 176 5.19 -9.36 -8.94
N MET A 177 6.00 -10.19 -9.61
CA MET A 177 6.03 -11.63 -9.39
C MET A 177 6.71 -11.93 -8.07
N LEU A 178 6.03 -12.65 -7.18
CA LEU A 178 6.49 -12.89 -5.81
C LEU A 178 7.12 -14.27 -5.59
N ILE A 179 7.14 -15.15 -6.59
CA ILE A 179 7.62 -16.53 -6.41
C ILE A 179 9.05 -16.56 -5.86
N GLU A 180 9.96 -15.77 -6.44
CA GLU A 180 11.37 -15.72 -6.01
C GLU A 180 11.50 -15.19 -4.56
N ASP A 181 10.72 -14.16 -4.21
CA ASP A 181 10.72 -13.63 -2.84
C ASP A 181 10.22 -14.66 -1.84
N MET A 182 9.13 -15.37 -2.15
CA MET A 182 8.57 -16.41 -1.29
C MET A 182 9.52 -17.59 -1.13
N VAL A 183 10.20 -18.00 -2.20
CA VAL A 183 11.25 -19.04 -2.15
C VAL A 183 12.40 -18.60 -1.25
N ALA A 184 12.84 -17.35 -1.35
CA ALA A 184 13.89 -16.78 -0.49
C ALA A 184 13.46 -16.74 1.00
N MET A 185 12.17 -16.49 1.26
CA MET A 185 11.57 -16.53 2.59
C MET A 185 11.32 -17.95 3.14
N GLY A 186 11.63 -19.01 2.36
CA GLY A 186 11.53 -20.41 2.78
C GLY A 186 10.33 -21.18 2.23
N MET A 187 9.40 -20.53 1.51
CA MET A 187 8.26 -21.20 0.88
C MET A 187 8.68 -21.80 -0.45
N LYS A 188 9.32 -22.99 -0.44
CA LYS A 188 9.91 -23.59 -1.63
C LYS A 188 9.00 -24.62 -2.30
N ASP A 189 8.42 -25.52 -1.50
CA ASP A 189 7.73 -26.72 -1.99
C ASP A 189 6.44 -26.39 -2.73
N ALA A 190 5.75 -25.31 -2.36
CA ALA A 190 4.50 -24.87 -3.00
C ALA A 190 4.65 -24.53 -4.49
N PHE A 191 5.87 -24.18 -4.93
CA PHE A 191 6.19 -23.82 -6.32
C PHE A 191 6.85 -24.96 -7.12
N ASP A 192 7.16 -26.08 -6.45
CA ASP A 192 7.78 -27.27 -7.06
C ASP A 192 6.69 -28.30 -7.40
N GLY A 193 6.46 -28.55 -8.69
CA GLY A 193 5.43 -29.46 -9.16
C GLY A 193 5.57 -30.91 -8.68
N TYR A 194 6.73 -31.30 -8.13
CA TYR A 194 6.98 -32.63 -7.58
C TYR A 194 6.88 -32.69 -6.05
N LYS A 195 6.84 -31.55 -5.36
CA LYS A 195 6.86 -31.47 -3.89
C LYS A 195 5.62 -30.78 -3.31
N ALA A 196 4.92 -30.00 -4.13
CA ALA A 196 3.75 -29.28 -3.67
C ALA A 196 2.65 -30.23 -3.19
N ASP A 197 2.11 -29.98 -2.01
CA ASP A 197 0.99 -30.74 -1.45
C ASP A 197 -0.22 -29.81 -1.25
N PHE A 198 -1.13 -29.84 -2.22
CA PHE A 198 -2.44 -29.18 -2.16
C PHE A 198 -3.59 -30.19 -2.03
N SER A 199 -3.34 -31.38 -1.48
CA SER A 199 -4.31 -32.47 -1.31
C SER A 199 -5.54 -32.10 -0.46
N LYS A 200 -5.44 -31.05 0.36
CA LYS A 200 -6.58 -30.49 1.10
C LYS A 200 -7.50 -29.60 0.25
N MET A 201 -7.05 -29.22 -0.95
CA MET A 201 -7.79 -28.36 -1.86
C MET A 201 -8.45 -29.17 -2.98
N SER A 202 -7.73 -30.15 -3.53
CA SER A 202 -8.19 -30.97 -4.65
C SER A 202 -7.50 -32.33 -4.65
N ALA A 203 -8.12 -33.33 -5.30
CA ALA A 203 -7.46 -34.62 -5.56
C ALA A 203 -6.43 -34.56 -6.70
N ALA A 204 -6.37 -33.46 -7.45
CA ALA A 204 -5.38 -33.28 -8.51
C ALA A 204 -4.05 -32.81 -7.92
N GLU A 205 -2.95 -33.25 -8.54
CA GLU A 205 -1.62 -32.72 -8.27
C GLU A 205 -1.54 -31.27 -8.76
N LEU A 206 -1.19 -30.35 -7.88
CA LEU A 206 -1.16 -28.91 -8.11
C LEU A 206 0.11 -28.30 -7.56
N TYR A 207 0.56 -27.25 -8.19
CA TYR A 207 1.57 -26.34 -7.66
C TYR A 207 1.23 -24.89 -8.03
N ILE A 208 1.85 -23.92 -7.35
CA ILE A 208 1.66 -22.51 -7.66
C ILE A 208 2.61 -22.12 -8.80
N GLY A 209 2.09 -21.99 -9.99
CA GLY A 209 2.85 -21.56 -11.18
C GLY A 209 2.89 -20.04 -11.37
N LEU A 210 2.01 -19.29 -10.69
CA LEU A 210 1.92 -17.83 -10.74
C LEU A 210 1.55 -17.30 -9.37
N LEU A 211 2.33 -16.35 -8.87
CA LEU A 211 2.01 -15.55 -7.70
C LEU A 211 2.42 -14.10 -7.98
N GLN A 212 1.44 -13.23 -8.12
CA GLN A 212 1.64 -11.86 -8.54
C GLN A 212 0.85 -10.91 -7.65
N GLN A 213 1.48 -9.82 -7.24
CA GLN A 213 0.86 -8.77 -6.45
C GLN A 213 0.67 -7.52 -7.29
N PHE A 214 -0.54 -6.99 -7.24
CA PHE A 214 -0.89 -5.69 -7.80
C PHE A 214 -1.23 -4.75 -6.67
N THR A 215 -0.62 -3.57 -6.68
CA THR A 215 -0.84 -2.55 -5.66
C THR A 215 -1.06 -1.21 -6.34
N TYR A 216 -2.05 -0.49 -5.87
CA TYR A 216 -2.35 0.86 -6.29
C TYR A 216 -2.48 1.77 -5.07
N VAL A 217 -1.74 2.87 -5.08
CA VAL A 217 -1.82 3.93 -4.07
C VAL A 217 -1.81 5.28 -4.80
N ASN A 218 -2.80 6.11 -4.55
CA ASN A 218 -2.87 7.47 -5.08
C ASN A 218 -3.14 8.44 -3.94
N VAL A 219 -2.24 9.38 -3.72
CA VAL A 219 -2.26 10.33 -2.60
C VAL A 219 -2.45 11.74 -3.12
N ASP A 220 -3.50 12.38 -2.65
CA ASP A 220 -3.85 13.76 -2.95
C ASP A 220 -4.35 14.51 -1.70
N GLU A 221 -4.90 15.72 -1.87
CA GLU A 221 -5.35 16.58 -0.79
C GLU A 221 -6.50 16.01 0.03
N GLU A 222 -7.32 15.18 -0.57
CA GLU A 222 -8.49 14.59 0.09
C GLU A 222 -8.10 13.36 0.90
N GLY A 223 -7.03 12.66 0.49
CA GLY A 223 -6.57 11.44 1.14
C GLY A 223 -5.84 10.50 0.19
N THR A 224 -6.02 9.21 0.44
CA THR A 224 -5.66 8.16 -0.50
C THR A 224 -6.93 7.75 -1.23
N GLU A 225 -7.06 8.19 -2.49
CA GLU A 225 -8.20 8.03 -3.39
C GLU A 225 -9.58 8.35 -2.77
N ALA A 226 -9.85 9.63 -2.56
CA ALA A 226 -11.09 10.11 -1.96
C ALA A 226 -12.05 10.74 -2.99
N ALA A 227 -13.36 10.56 -2.77
CA ALA A 227 -14.40 11.39 -3.35
C ALA A 227 -14.76 12.50 -2.35
N ALA A 228 -14.86 13.73 -2.83
CA ALA A 228 -14.98 14.94 -2.02
C ALA A 228 -16.12 14.87 -0.97
N VAL A 229 -15.75 14.97 0.30
CA VAL A 229 -16.65 15.34 1.39
C VAL A 229 -15.98 16.46 2.16
N THR A 230 -16.52 17.68 2.03
CA THR A 230 -16.02 18.84 2.77
C THR A 230 -16.52 18.74 4.22
N VAL A 231 -15.65 18.39 5.16
CA VAL A 231 -15.90 18.50 6.60
C VAL A 231 -15.14 19.70 7.13
N GLY A 232 -15.85 20.80 7.37
CA GLY A 232 -15.29 21.96 8.05
C GLY A 232 -15.12 21.69 9.53
N GLY A 233 -13.89 21.64 10.05
CA GLY A 233 -13.58 21.58 11.46
C GLY A 233 -13.22 22.98 11.99
N MET A 234 -13.83 23.39 13.13
CA MET A 234 -13.36 24.54 13.91
C MET A 234 -12.36 24.02 14.95
N PHE A 235 -11.19 24.66 15.00
CA PHE A 235 -10.14 24.28 15.95
C PHE A 235 -9.94 25.38 16.99
N GLU A 236 -9.84 25.01 18.27
CA GLU A 236 -9.41 25.90 19.32
C GLU A 236 -7.92 26.22 19.23
N THR A 237 -7.59 27.49 19.13
CA THR A 237 -6.21 27.97 19.24
C THR A 237 -5.89 28.25 20.71
N SER A 238 -5.28 27.29 21.36
CA SER A 238 -4.71 27.53 22.70
C SER A 238 -3.38 26.80 22.89
N VAL A 239 -2.32 27.41 22.41
CA VAL A 239 -0.95 27.37 22.99
C VAL A 239 -0.17 28.52 22.33
N GLY A 240 0.68 29.22 23.10
CA GLY A 240 1.47 30.36 22.60
C GLY A 240 2.30 30.01 21.38
N PRO A 241 2.89 30.99 20.66
CA PRO A 241 3.48 30.85 19.35
C PRO A 241 4.71 29.94 19.39
N SER A 242 4.53 28.62 19.29
CA SER A 242 5.61 27.69 18.97
C SER A 242 5.73 27.66 17.45
N THR A 243 6.90 27.94 16.91
CA THR A 243 7.14 27.77 15.46
C THR A 243 6.90 26.31 15.09
N PRO A 244 6.00 26.02 14.13
CA PRO A 244 5.77 24.65 13.69
C PRO A 244 7.05 23.98 13.22
N ILE A 245 7.22 22.70 13.49
CA ILE A 245 8.32 21.90 12.96
C ILE A 245 8.10 21.74 11.46
N SER A 246 9.13 22.05 10.65
CA SER A 246 9.07 21.83 9.22
C SER A 246 9.26 20.34 8.87
N PHE A 247 8.27 19.73 8.23
CA PHE A 247 8.30 18.38 7.72
C PHE A 247 8.05 18.42 6.20
N TYR A 248 9.14 18.63 5.43
CA TYR A 248 9.06 18.86 3.98
C TYR A 248 9.52 17.61 3.23
N VAL A 249 8.59 16.93 2.59
CA VAL A 249 8.84 15.73 1.78
C VAL A 249 9.21 16.15 0.36
N ASP A 250 10.41 16.71 0.22
CA ASP A 250 10.98 17.28 -1.00
C ASP A 250 12.08 16.41 -1.64
N ARG A 251 12.28 15.20 -1.11
CA ARG A 251 13.31 14.23 -1.52
C ARG A 251 12.81 12.80 -1.29
N PRO A 252 13.58 11.76 -1.71
CA PRO A 252 13.17 10.36 -1.53
C PRO A 252 12.73 10.04 -0.11
N PHE A 253 11.61 9.35 0.01
CA PHE A 253 10.97 9.01 1.28
C PHE A 253 10.33 7.62 1.21
N ALA A 254 10.02 7.06 2.37
CA ALA A 254 9.19 5.88 2.47
C ALA A 254 7.85 6.20 3.16
N PHE A 255 6.85 5.37 2.91
CA PHE A 255 5.55 5.46 3.57
C PHE A 255 5.07 4.08 4.02
N VAL A 256 4.29 4.07 5.07
CA VAL A 256 3.61 2.87 5.59
C VAL A 256 2.16 3.25 5.88
N ILE A 257 1.20 2.50 5.32
CA ILE A 257 -0.21 2.59 5.72
C ILE A 257 -0.46 1.45 6.71
N LYS A 258 -0.89 1.81 7.92
CA LYS A 258 -1.14 0.84 9.00
C LYS A 258 -2.52 1.01 9.62
N GLU A 259 -3.02 -0.08 10.18
CA GLU A 259 -4.14 -0.08 11.12
C GLU A 259 -3.58 0.21 12.54
N LYS A 260 -4.22 1.12 13.29
CA LYS A 260 -3.64 1.65 14.54
C LYS A 260 -3.81 0.72 15.74
N SER A 261 -4.90 -0.03 15.82
CA SER A 261 -5.19 -0.85 17.02
C SER A 261 -4.31 -2.08 17.13
N THR A 262 -4.02 -2.72 16.00
CA THR A 262 -3.17 -3.92 15.92
C THR A 262 -1.74 -3.62 15.49
N GLY A 263 -1.52 -2.46 14.86
CA GLY A 263 -0.25 -2.10 14.22
C GLY A 263 -0.02 -2.85 12.90
N ALA A 264 -1.06 -3.51 12.35
CA ALA A 264 -0.95 -4.24 11.10
C ALA A 264 -0.59 -3.30 9.94
N ILE A 265 0.47 -3.65 9.21
CA ILE A 265 0.90 -2.94 8.02
C ILE A 265 0.07 -3.44 6.84
N LEU A 266 -0.63 -2.53 6.17
CA LEU A 266 -1.43 -2.83 4.97
C LEU A 266 -0.65 -2.55 3.69
N PHE A 267 0.07 -1.43 3.66
CA PHE A 267 0.92 -1.02 2.55
C PHE A 267 2.24 -0.46 3.05
N MET A 268 3.28 -0.68 2.31
CA MET A 268 4.56 0.01 2.47
C MET A 268 5.18 0.25 1.10
N GLY A 269 5.88 1.36 0.98
CA GLY A 269 6.55 1.69 -0.26
C GLY A 269 7.61 2.76 -0.09
N LYS A 270 8.46 2.89 -1.11
CA LYS A 270 9.43 3.98 -1.21
C LYS A 270 9.21 4.76 -2.51
N ILE A 271 9.30 6.08 -2.40
CA ILE A 271 9.25 7.00 -3.53
C ILE A 271 10.66 7.54 -3.71
N THR A 272 11.28 7.17 -4.80
CA THR A 272 12.65 7.58 -5.15
C THR A 272 12.68 8.59 -6.29
N LYS A 273 11.58 8.66 -7.04
CA LYS A 273 11.37 9.57 -8.17
C LYS A 273 9.86 9.83 -8.33
N LEU A 274 9.50 11.05 -8.71
CA LEU A 274 8.13 11.50 -9.00
C LEU A 274 8.03 12.00 -10.43
#